data_2776ac143be0337d7b3cdd3cf58c7cb9
#
_entry.id   2776ac143be0337d7b3cdd3cf58c7cb9
#
_cell.length_a   1.000
_cell.length_b   1.000
_cell.length_c   1.000
_cell.angle_alpha   90.00
_cell.angle_beta   90.00
_cell.angle_gamma   90.00
#
_symmetry.space_group_name_H-M   'P 1'
#
loop_
_entity.id
_entity.type
_entity.pdbx_description
1 polymer ?
#
loop_
_entity_poly.entity_id
_entity_poly.type
_entity_poly.pdbx_seq_one_letter_code
_entity_poly.pdbx_strand_id
1 'polypeptide(L)'
;MMLTSFVIPQRRNQRTRNLVVIAIRGAIFIALLVFAAKVALLYVVAYLIMMHVLRFMDSVQHDYGYNATLFEYVEPPHKGDAAWEQEHTFSNPLSLRYPWLNLLVLNFGYHNAHHAYMNQPFYRLPALHRELTGDDPVRVVPLGAQLKLYHRNRVRRVYNPQPDNYPQGQAYLDAARSGLAPVGGNAASFLTSF
;
A
#
# COMPACT_ATOMS: atom_id res chain seq x y z
N MET A 1 -9.41 -5.15 8.32
CA MET A 1 -10.42 -5.35 7.28
C MET A 1 -11.67 -6.10 7.73
N MET A 2 -11.59 -7.24 8.45
CA MET A 2 -12.79 -8.01 8.85
C MET A 2 -13.74 -7.24 9.77
N LEU A 3 -13.21 -6.47 10.72
CA LEU A 3 -14.02 -5.67 11.64
C LEU A 3 -14.74 -4.50 10.97
N THR A 4 -14.26 -4.05 9.81
CA THR A 4 -14.88 -2.93 9.09
C THR A 4 -16.30 -3.21 8.64
N SER A 5 -16.68 -4.49 8.43
CA SER A 5 -18.06 -4.87 8.10
C SER A 5 -19.08 -4.59 9.22
N PHE A 6 -18.61 -4.37 10.46
CA PHE A 6 -19.48 -4.03 11.60
C PHE A 6 -19.65 -2.51 11.74
N VAL A 7 -18.70 -1.75 11.24
CA VAL A 7 -18.67 -0.29 11.34
C VAL A 7 -19.19 0.36 10.05
N ILE A 8 -18.80 -0.18 8.89
CA ILE A 8 -19.12 0.40 7.58
C ILE A 8 -20.44 -0.15 7.06
N PRO A 9 -21.48 0.69 6.83
CA PRO A 9 -22.80 0.25 6.37
C PRO A 9 -22.76 -0.54 5.05
N GLN A 10 -21.94 -0.12 4.09
CA GLN A 10 -21.80 -0.73 2.77
C GLN A 10 -21.26 -2.16 2.80
N ARG A 11 -20.67 -2.59 3.93
CA ARG A 11 -20.09 -3.92 4.12
C ARG A 11 -20.94 -4.85 4.98
N ARG A 12 -22.18 -4.48 5.27
CA ARG A 12 -23.08 -5.28 6.12
C ARG A 12 -23.32 -6.69 5.59
N ASN A 13 -23.42 -6.87 4.27
CA ASN A 13 -23.58 -8.16 3.62
C ASN A 13 -22.42 -9.14 3.87
N GLN A 14 -21.25 -8.65 4.30
CA GLN A 14 -20.06 -9.46 4.58
C GLN A 14 -19.97 -9.89 6.06
N ARG A 15 -20.89 -9.47 6.94
CA ARG A 15 -20.81 -9.70 8.39
C ARG A 15 -20.76 -11.17 8.75
N THR A 16 -21.69 -11.97 8.22
CA THR A 16 -21.75 -13.40 8.56
C THR A 16 -20.48 -14.12 8.13
N ARG A 17 -20.03 -13.89 6.89
CA ARG A 17 -18.76 -14.43 6.40
C ARG A 17 -17.58 -14.00 7.31
N ASN A 18 -17.51 -12.74 7.66
CA ASN A 18 -16.41 -12.21 8.47
C ASN A 18 -16.46 -12.75 9.91
N LEU A 19 -17.65 -12.95 10.50
CA LEU A 19 -17.80 -13.60 11.80
C LEU A 19 -17.26 -15.03 11.78
N VAL A 20 -17.63 -15.82 10.79
CA VAL A 20 -17.14 -17.20 10.65
C VAL A 20 -15.62 -17.22 10.53
N VAL A 21 -15.05 -16.35 9.68
CA VAL A 21 -13.59 -16.27 9.51
C VAL A 21 -12.89 -15.81 10.80
N ILE A 22 -13.45 -14.84 11.52
CA ILE A 22 -12.91 -14.38 12.81
C ILE A 22 -12.97 -15.52 13.85
N ALA A 23 -14.08 -16.25 13.92
CA ALA A 23 -14.24 -17.36 14.85
C ALA A 23 -13.20 -18.47 14.57
N ILE A 24 -13.07 -18.90 13.32
CA ILE A 24 -12.09 -19.92 12.92
C ILE A 24 -10.66 -19.47 13.23
N ARG A 25 -10.28 -18.26 12.81
CA ARG A 25 -8.93 -17.72 13.08
C ARG A 25 -8.67 -17.52 14.55
N GLY A 26 -9.67 -17.05 15.30
CA GLY A 26 -9.60 -16.91 16.75
C GLY A 26 -9.38 -18.24 17.45
N ALA A 27 -10.12 -19.27 17.06
CA ALA A 27 -9.96 -20.62 17.60
C ALA A 27 -8.57 -21.19 17.34
N ILE A 28 -8.06 -21.04 16.09
CA ILE A 28 -6.70 -21.47 15.72
C ILE A 28 -5.67 -20.71 16.57
N PHE A 29 -5.82 -19.39 16.71
CA PHE A 29 -4.88 -18.58 17.49
C PHE A 29 -4.91 -18.91 18.98
N ILE A 30 -6.09 -19.16 19.56
CA ILE A 30 -6.23 -19.62 20.95
C ILE A 30 -5.56 -20.99 21.12
N ALA A 31 -5.78 -21.93 20.20
CA ALA A 31 -5.12 -23.23 20.23
C ALA A 31 -3.58 -23.08 20.18
N LEU A 32 -3.05 -22.21 19.31
CA LEU A 32 -1.62 -21.91 19.27
C LEU A 32 -1.10 -21.32 20.58
N LEU A 33 -1.86 -20.43 21.22
CA LEU A 33 -1.48 -19.87 22.53
C LEU A 33 -1.41 -20.93 23.62
N VAL A 34 -2.36 -21.87 23.61
CA VAL A 34 -2.44 -22.93 24.64
C VAL A 34 -1.36 -24.00 24.42
N PHE A 35 -1.22 -24.47 23.19
CA PHE A 35 -0.36 -25.64 22.89
C PHE A 35 1.04 -25.27 22.41
N ALA A 36 1.24 -24.06 21.87
CA ALA A 36 2.50 -23.62 21.26
C ALA A 36 2.73 -22.12 21.42
N ALA A 37 2.73 -21.58 22.64
CA ALA A 37 2.82 -20.15 22.92
C ALA A 37 4.01 -19.45 22.24
N LYS A 38 5.17 -20.12 22.14
CA LYS A 38 6.34 -19.57 21.41
C LYS A 38 6.05 -19.36 19.92
N VAL A 39 5.32 -20.30 19.30
CA VAL A 39 4.91 -20.20 17.88
C VAL A 39 3.90 -19.06 17.70
N ALA A 40 2.95 -18.93 18.61
CA ALA A 40 2.00 -17.83 18.61
C ALA A 40 2.70 -16.46 18.71
N LEU A 41 3.69 -16.34 19.59
CA LEU A 41 4.49 -15.12 19.71
C LEU A 41 5.26 -14.80 18.41
N LEU A 42 5.95 -15.80 17.83
CA LEU A 42 6.65 -15.63 16.57
C LEU A 42 5.71 -15.23 15.43
N TYR A 43 4.51 -15.82 15.39
CA TYR A 43 3.48 -15.43 14.42
C TYR A 43 3.08 -13.96 14.57
N VAL A 44 2.85 -13.49 15.80
CA VAL A 44 2.52 -12.07 16.04
C VAL A 44 3.65 -11.15 15.58
N VAL A 45 4.91 -11.48 15.93
CA VAL A 45 6.08 -10.70 15.52
C VAL A 45 6.20 -10.68 13.99
N ALA A 46 6.08 -11.83 13.32
CA ALA A 46 6.12 -11.92 11.86
C ALA A 46 4.99 -11.11 11.21
N TYR A 47 3.79 -11.17 11.79
CA TYR A 47 2.65 -10.38 11.33
C TYR A 47 2.89 -8.87 11.44
N LEU A 48 3.44 -8.41 12.57
CA LEU A 48 3.77 -7.00 12.77
C LEU A 48 4.85 -6.52 11.78
N ILE A 49 5.89 -7.34 11.55
CA ILE A 49 6.92 -7.05 10.53
C ILE A 49 6.28 -6.96 9.15
N MET A 50 5.47 -7.95 8.77
CA MET A 50 4.77 -7.94 7.49
C MET A 50 3.92 -6.69 7.31
N MET A 51 3.12 -6.32 8.33
CA MET A 51 2.30 -5.11 8.28
C MET A 51 3.14 -3.85 8.15
N HIS A 52 4.30 -3.80 8.81
CA HIS A 52 5.21 -2.66 8.70
C HIS A 52 5.80 -2.56 7.28
N VAL A 53 6.24 -3.68 6.70
CA VAL A 53 6.77 -3.73 5.32
C VAL A 53 5.70 -3.31 4.32
N LEU A 54 4.48 -3.84 4.42
CA LEU A 54 3.37 -3.46 3.53
C LEU A 54 3.07 -1.95 3.63
N ARG A 55 2.99 -1.41 4.86
CA ARG A 55 2.79 0.02 5.09
C ARG A 55 3.92 0.89 4.54
N PHE A 56 5.15 0.41 4.70
CA PHE A 56 6.31 1.07 4.15
C PHE A 56 6.24 1.10 2.62
N MET A 57 5.99 -0.04 1.97
CA MET A 57 5.91 -0.13 0.51
C MET A 57 4.80 0.76 -0.05
N ASP A 58 3.61 0.72 0.55
CA ASP A 58 2.44 1.51 0.12
C ASP A 58 2.64 3.04 0.30
N SER A 59 3.61 3.44 1.11
CA SER A 59 3.74 4.82 1.60
C SER A 59 3.99 5.89 0.55
N VAL A 60 4.50 5.54 -0.62
CA VAL A 60 4.88 6.46 -1.70
C VAL A 60 4.34 6.04 -3.05
N GLN A 61 3.48 5.02 -3.09
CA GLN A 61 3.02 4.44 -4.34
C GLN A 61 1.92 5.25 -5.02
N HIS A 62 1.23 6.10 -4.28
CA HIS A 62 0.15 6.94 -4.81
C HIS A 62 0.20 8.35 -4.22
N ASP A 63 -0.22 9.31 -5.01
CA ASP A 63 -0.44 10.69 -4.59
C ASP A 63 -1.90 11.12 -4.70
N TYR A 64 -2.82 10.16 -4.70
CA TYR A 64 -4.24 10.46 -4.79
C TYR A 64 -4.64 11.52 -3.76
N GLY A 65 -4.87 12.75 -4.20
CA GLY A 65 -5.25 13.90 -3.39
C GLY A 65 -6.65 13.80 -2.79
N TYR A 66 -7.14 12.57 -2.65
CA TYR A 66 -8.50 12.29 -2.26
C TYR A 66 -8.54 11.42 -1.01
N ASN A 67 -9.17 11.95 0.03
CA ASN A 67 -9.45 11.22 1.26
C ASN A 67 -10.91 10.76 1.27
N ALA A 68 -11.17 9.54 0.77
CA ALA A 68 -12.49 8.95 0.97
C ALA A 68 -12.70 8.63 2.46
N THR A 69 -13.76 9.15 3.05
CA THR A 69 -14.13 8.72 4.40
C THR A 69 -14.82 7.37 4.33
N LEU A 70 -14.57 6.52 5.34
CA LEU A 70 -15.19 5.19 5.42
C LEU A 70 -16.72 5.23 5.61
N PHE A 71 -17.25 6.38 5.99
CA PHE A 71 -18.66 6.56 6.35
C PHE A 71 -19.49 7.18 5.23
N GLU A 72 -18.87 7.95 4.37
CA GLU A 72 -19.50 8.60 3.23
C GLU A 72 -18.94 7.97 1.97
N TYR A 73 -19.80 7.23 1.25
CA TYR A 73 -19.43 6.74 -0.07
C TYR A 73 -19.52 7.89 -1.06
N VAL A 74 -18.40 8.49 -1.33
CA VAL A 74 -18.23 9.40 -2.46
C VAL A 74 -17.39 8.65 -3.49
N GLU A 75 -17.88 8.53 -4.71
CA GLU A 75 -17.11 7.89 -5.78
C GLU A 75 -15.85 8.72 -6.03
N PRO A 76 -14.65 8.11 -6.03
CA PRO A 76 -13.42 8.84 -6.28
C PRO A 76 -13.49 9.55 -7.62
N PRO A 77 -13.10 10.82 -7.70
CA PRO A 77 -12.89 11.46 -8.99
C PRO A 77 -11.85 10.64 -9.77
N HIS A 78 -12.00 10.57 -11.07
CA HIS A 78 -11.14 9.78 -11.97
C HIS A 78 -11.20 8.26 -11.82
N LYS A 79 -12.18 7.70 -11.12
CA LYS A 79 -12.38 6.26 -11.06
C LYS A 79 -12.55 5.69 -12.46
N GLY A 80 -11.72 4.71 -12.83
CA GLY A 80 -11.73 4.08 -14.14
C GLY A 80 -10.93 4.82 -15.23
N ASP A 81 -10.34 5.96 -14.92
CA ASP A 81 -9.39 6.65 -15.80
C ASP A 81 -7.98 6.05 -15.63
N ALA A 82 -7.65 5.08 -16.47
CA ALA A 82 -6.37 4.38 -16.42
C ALA A 82 -5.17 5.30 -16.71
N ALA A 83 -5.34 6.34 -17.50
CA ALA A 83 -4.27 7.29 -17.79
C ALA A 83 -3.95 8.13 -16.57
N TRP A 84 -4.97 8.68 -15.92
CA TRP A 84 -4.84 9.41 -14.66
C TRP A 84 -4.24 8.52 -13.56
N GLU A 85 -4.72 7.29 -13.43
CA GLU A 85 -4.23 6.34 -12.43
C GLU A 85 -2.74 6.05 -12.62
N GLN A 86 -2.29 5.84 -13.87
CA GLN A 86 -0.87 5.65 -14.17
C GLN A 86 -0.03 6.91 -13.89
N GLU A 87 -0.59 8.09 -14.09
CA GLU A 87 0.11 9.34 -13.78
C GLU A 87 0.30 9.55 -12.28
N HIS A 88 -0.63 9.06 -11.45
CA HIS A 88 -0.66 9.22 -10.00
C HIS A 88 -0.20 7.97 -9.24
N THR A 89 0.39 7.00 -9.96
CA THR A 89 0.97 5.79 -9.40
C THR A 89 2.48 5.77 -9.59
N PHE A 90 3.22 5.39 -8.55
CA PHE A 90 4.68 5.40 -8.54
C PHE A 90 5.24 4.04 -8.11
N SER A 91 6.32 3.63 -8.77
CA SER A 91 7.06 2.42 -8.42
C SER A 91 8.14 2.71 -7.39
N ASN A 92 8.37 1.78 -6.47
CA ASN A 92 9.37 1.90 -5.42
C ASN A 92 10.11 0.57 -5.20
N PRO A 93 10.77 0.02 -6.23
CA PRO A 93 11.53 -1.21 -6.10
C PRO A 93 12.64 -1.04 -5.05
N LEU A 94 12.94 -2.12 -4.33
CA LEU A 94 14.04 -2.14 -3.35
C LEU A 94 15.38 -1.86 -4.04
N SER A 95 15.57 -2.41 -5.23
CA SER A 95 16.76 -2.16 -6.04
C SER A 95 16.47 -2.37 -7.52
N LEU A 96 16.88 -1.41 -8.34
CA LEU A 96 16.95 -1.57 -9.79
C LEU A 96 18.24 -2.27 -10.20
N ARG A 97 19.35 -2.05 -9.45
CA ARG A 97 20.66 -2.65 -9.72
C ARG A 97 20.70 -4.15 -9.43
N TYR A 98 20.00 -4.58 -8.38
CA TYR A 98 19.93 -5.98 -7.93
C TYR A 98 18.47 -6.46 -7.91
N PRO A 99 17.88 -6.80 -9.07
CA PRO A 99 16.44 -7.07 -9.20
C PRO A 99 15.95 -8.22 -8.31
N TRP A 100 16.83 -9.19 -7.97
CA TRP A 100 16.47 -10.29 -7.09
C TRP A 100 16.07 -9.85 -5.67
N LEU A 101 16.53 -8.68 -5.20
CA LEU A 101 16.10 -8.14 -3.90
C LEU A 101 14.60 -7.82 -3.87
N ASN A 102 14.01 -7.48 -5.02
CA ASN A 102 12.58 -7.16 -5.09
C ASN A 102 11.69 -8.39 -4.85
N LEU A 103 12.25 -9.63 -4.97
CA LEU A 103 11.53 -10.85 -4.60
C LEU A 103 11.21 -10.93 -3.11
N LEU A 104 11.98 -10.27 -2.25
CA LEU A 104 11.68 -10.18 -0.81
C LEU A 104 10.31 -9.55 -0.51
N VAL A 105 9.82 -8.72 -1.42
CA VAL A 105 8.50 -8.08 -1.38
C VAL A 105 7.63 -8.51 -2.57
N LEU A 106 7.88 -9.68 -3.13
CA LEU A 106 7.13 -10.26 -4.27
C LEU A 106 7.01 -9.28 -5.45
N ASN A 107 8.06 -8.53 -5.74
CA ASN A 107 8.09 -7.50 -6.80
C ASN A 107 7.02 -6.42 -6.67
N PHE A 108 6.37 -6.27 -5.52
CA PHE A 108 5.30 -5.31 -5.30
C PHE A 108 5.72 -3.85 -5.52
N GLY A 109 7.02 -3.57 -5.44
CA GLY A 109 7.58 -2.25 -5.75
C GLY A 109 7.47 -1.83 -7.22
N TYR A 110 7.18 -2.73 -8.16
CA TYR A 110 6.89 -2.40 -9.56
C TYR A 110 5.41 -2.02 -9.73
N HIS A 111 4.98 -1.01 -9.01
CA HIS A 111 3.59 -0.74 -8.75
C HIS A 111 2.81 -0.21 -9.97
N ASN A 112 3.46 0.62 -10.81
CA ASN A 112 2.88 1.04 -12.09
C ASN A 112 2.53 -0.15 -13.00
N ALA A 113 3.43 -1.15 -13.07
CA ALA A 113 3.18 -2.36 -13.82
C ALA A 113 2.04 -3.19 -13.22
N HIS A 114 1.94 -3.21 -11.88
CA HIS A 114 0.83 -3.88 -11.20
C HIS A 114 -0.51 -3.23 -11.54
N HIS A 115 -0.60 -1.90 -11.56
CA HIS A 115 -1.82 -1.19 -11.93
C HIS A 115 -2.18 -1.34 -13.41
N ALA A 116 -1.20 -1.30 -14.31
CA ALA A 116 -1.44 -1.52 -15.74
C ALA A 116 -1.90 -2.95 -16.06
N TYR A 117 -1.43 -3.94 -15.29
CA TYR A 117 -1.61 -5.36 -15.54
C TYR A 117 -1.98 -6.13 -14.28
N MET A 118 -3.07 -5.77 -13.61
CA MET A 118 -3.48 -6.31 -12.30
C MET A 118 -3.59 -7.84 -12.23
N ASN A 119 -3.86 -8.51 -13.35
CA ASN A 119 -4.01 -9.96 -13.42
C ASN A 119 -2.69 -10.70 -13.68
N GLN A 120 -1.57 -10.00 -13.74
CA GLN A 120 -0.28 -10.62 -14.00
C GLN A 120 0.38 -11.10 -12.70
N PRO A 121 1.05 -12.28 -12.76
CA PRO A 121 1.75 -12.79 -11.59
C PRO A 121 2.97 -11.91 -11.24
N PHE A 122 3.28 -11.84 -9.95
CA PHE A 122 4.33 -10.96 -9.41
C PHE A 122 5.70 -11.12 -10.08
N TYR A 123 6.05 -12.31 -10.55
CA TYR A 123 7.34 -12.57 -11.20
C TYR A 123 7.46 -11.96 -12.60
N ARG A 124 6.35 -11.56 -13.24
CA ARG A 124 6.34 -10.86 -14.53
C ARG A 124 6.45 -9.34 -14.39
N LEU A 125 6.16 -8.78 -13.22
CA LEU A 125 6.12 -7.34 -13.01
C LEU A 125 7.41 -6.60 -13.40
N PRO A 126 8.64 -7.14 -13.17
CA PRO A 126 9.86 -6.47 -13.62
C PRO A 126 9.98 -6.34 -15.14
N ALA A 127 9.53 -7.35 -15.88
CA ALA A 127 9.52 -7.30 -17.35
C ALA A 127 8.48 -6.31 -17.87
N LEU A 128 7.27 -6.37 -17.33
CA LEU A 128 6.18 -5.46 -17.68
C LEU A 128 6.53 -4.00 -17.33
N HIS A 129 7.22 -3.76 -16.23
CA HIS A 129 7.68 -2.43 -15.87
C HIS A 129 8.63 -1.86 -16.93
N ARG A 130 9.57 -2.67 -17.43
CA ARG A 130 10.46 -2.27 -18.52
C ARG A 130 9.71 -2.04 -19.83
N GLU A 131 8.68 -2.82 -20.13
CA GLU A 131 7.82 -2.60 -21.30
C GLU A 131 7.09 -1.25 -21.24
N LEU A 132 6.62 -0.86 -20.02
CA LEU A 132 5.91 0.41 -19.81
C LEU A 132 6.83 1.64 -19.81
N THR A 133 8.00 1.53 -19.21
CA THR A 133 8.85 2.68 -18.88
C THR A 133 10.17 2.71 -19.67
N GLY A 134 10.49 1.63 -20.40
CA GLY A 134 11.83 1.44 -20.97
C GLY A 134 12.88 1.28 -19.85
N ASP A 135 14.09 1.69 -20.12
CA ASP A 135 15.19 1.71 -19.14
C ASP A 135 15.23 3.00 -18.30
N ASP A 136 14.28 3.90 -18.52
CA ASP A 136 14.19 5.15 -17.76
C ASP A 136 13.55 4.90 -16.40
N PRO A 137 14.17 5.33 -15.29
CA PRO A 137 13.59 5.28 -13.96
C PRO A 137 12.43 6.29 -13.77
N VAL A 138 11.71 6.60 -14.84
CA VAL A 138 10.50 7.43 -14.77
C VAL A 138 9.53 6.85 -13.73
N ARG A 139 8.99 7.71 -12.89
CA ARG A 139 8.03 7.36 -11.83
C ARG A 139 8.54 6.38 -10.78
N VAL A 140 9.86 6.29 -10.58
CA VAL A 140 10.49 5.50 -9.53
C VAL A 140 10.91 6.37 -8.36
N VAL A 141 10.48 6.00 -7.15
CA VAL A 141 10.94 6.58 -5.89
C VAL A 141 12.05 5.68 -5.32
N PRO A 142 13.30 6.17 -5.22
CA PRO A 142 14.40 5.37 -4.69
C PRO A 142 14.20 4.99 -3.22
N LEU A 143 14.65 3.79 -2.82
CA LEU A 143 14.52 3.27 -1.46
C LEU A 143 15.05 4.24 -0.38
N GLY A 144 16.18 4.89 -0.63
CA GLY A 144 16.75 5.85 0.33
C GLY A 144 15.85 7.07 0.56
N ALA A 145 15.23 7.60 -0.50
CA ALA A 145 14.26 8.70 -0.40
C ALA A 145 12.99 8.24 0.34
N GLN A 146 12.48 7.05 0.01
CA GLN A 146 11.34 6.46 0.67
C GLN A 146 11.57 6.25 2.18
N LEU A 147 12.71 5.70 2.57
CA LEU A 147 13.08 5.52 3.98
C LEU A 147 13.07 6.86 4.73
N LYS A 148 13.68 7.89 4.14
CA LYS A 148 13.71 9.25 4.71
C LYS A 148 12.30 9.82 4.89
N LEU A 149 11.46 9.73 3.85
CA LEU A 149 10.07 10.21 3.89
C LEU A 149 9.24 9.49 4.93
N TYR A 150 9.30 8.16 4.93
CA TYR A 150 8.50 7.33 5.81
C TYR A 150 8.78 7.64 7.29
N HIS A 151 10.05 7.70 7.67
CA HIS A 151 10.42 7.97 9.05
C HIS A 151 10.19 9.43 9.46
N ARG A 152 10.44 10.38 8.56
CA ARG A 152 10.20 11.81 8.83
C ARG A 152 8.72 12.10 9.07
N ASN A 153 7.85 11.48 8.29
CA ASN A 153 6.42 11.80 8.27
C ASN A 153 5.55 10.78 9.04
N ARG A 154 6.16 9.81 9.75
CA ARG A 154 5.43 8.69 10.38
C ARG A 154 4.26 9.11 11.28
N VAL A 155 4.38 10.24 11.99
CA VAL A 155 3.33 10.76 12.87
C VAL A 155 2.34 11.64 12.08
N ARG A 156 2.84 12.54 11.23
CA ARG A 156 1.99 13.44 10.43
C ARG A 156 1.01 12.67 9.55
N ARG A 157 1.40 11.53 9.00
CA ARG A 157 0.55 10.67 8.18
C ARG A 157 -0.72 10.17 8.89
N VAL A 158 -0.71 10.13 10.23
CA VAL A 158 -1.86 9.65 11.01
C VAL A 158 -2.78 10.81 11.39
N TYR A 159 -2.23 11.99 11.63
CA TYR A 159 -2.96 13.10 12.25
C TYR A 159 -3.23 14.30 11.32
N ASN A 160 -2.59 14.36 10.16
CA ASN A 160 -2.70 15.54 9.31
C ASN A 160 -3.48 15.21 8.04
N PRO A 161 -4.65 15.80 7.82
CA PRO A 161 -5.29 15.79 6.52
C PRO A 161 -4.35 16.44 5.49
N GLN A 162 -4.50 16.05 4.25
CA GLN A 162 -3.69 16.61 3.17
C GLN A 162 -3.89 18.13 3.13
N PRO A 163 -2.80 18.91 3.06
CA PRO A 163 -2.90 20.34 2.86
C PRO A 163 -3.53 20.64 1.50
N ASP A 164 -4.25 21.77 1.39
CA ASP A 164 -4.93 22.19 0.16
C ASP A 164 -3.99 22.28 -1.07
N ASN A 165 -2.69 22.47 -0.86
CA ASN A 165 -1.65 22.56 -1.90
C ASN A 165 -0.77 21.31 -1.96
N TYR A 166 -1.36 20.13 -1.87
CA TYR A 166 -0.61 18.89 -1.96
C TYR A 166 -0.07 18.68 -3.38
N PRO A 167 1.26 18.45 -3.55
CA PRO A 167 1.81 18.19 -4.87
C PRO A 167 1.29 16.87 -5.43
N GLN A 168 0.93 16.86 -6.69
CA GLN A 168 0.42 15.70 -7.41
C GLN A 168 1.26 15.42 -8.66
N GLY A 169 1.16 14.20 -9.19
CA GLY A 169 1.83 13.78 -10.39
C GLY A 169 3.35 13.98 -10.32
N GLN A 170 3.91 14.64 -11.30
CA GLN A 170 5.36 14.86 -11.39
C GLN A 170 5.90 15.68 -10.21
N ALA A 171 5.17 16.68 -9.74
CA ALA A 171 5.59 17.49 -8.59
C ALA A 171 5.69 16.66 -7.29
N TYR A 172 4.79 15.72 -7.10
CA TYR A 172 4.87 14.76 -6.00
C TYR A 172 6.11 13.87 -6.12
N LEU A 173 6.34 13.31 -7.31
CA LEU A 173 7.48 12.44 -7.58
C LEU A 173 8.81 13.13 -7.30
N ASP A 174 8.97 14.37 -7.74
CA ASP A 174 10.18 15.16 -7.52
C ASP A 174 10.40 15.47 -6.03
N ALA A 175 9.32 15.81 -5.32
CA ALA A 175 9.34 15.99 -3.88
C ALA A 175 9.64 14.67 -3.15
N ALA A 176 9.12 13.54 -3.61
CA ALA A 176 9.38 12.23 -3.05
C ALA A 176 10.84 11.81 -3.25
N ARG A 177 11.39 12.00 -4.45
CA ARG A 177 12.80 11.69 -4.77
C ARG A 177 13.78 12.52 -3.94
N SER A 178 13.47 13.77 -3.68
CA SER A 178 14.29 14.64 -2.82
C SER A 178 14.16 14.31 -1.33
N GLY A 179 13.21 13.47 -0.94
CA GLY A 179 12.88 13.18 0.44
C GLY A 179 12.19 14.33 1.17
N LEU A 180 11.54 15.23 0.41
CA LEU A 180 10.86 16.42 0.90
C LEU A 180 9.34 16.36 0.71
N ALA A 181 8.81 15.32 0.07
CA ALA A 181 7.36 15.21 -0.13
C ALA A 181 6.63 15.42 1.21
N PRO A 182 5.61 16.26 1.22
CA PRO A 182 4.68 16.28 2.34
C PRO A 182 4.06 14.89 2.47
N VAL A 183 3.36 14.65 3.55
CA VAL A 183 2.75 13.38 3.88
C VAL A 183 2.01 12.80 2.68
N GLY A 184 2.70 12.03 1.90
CA GLY A 184 2.14 11.34 0.75
C GLY A 184 1.94 9.88 1.04
N GLY A 185 1.25 9.25 0.16
CA GLY A 185 0.93 7.86 0.25
C GLY A 185 -0.31 7.61 1.09
N ASN A 186 -1.13 6.86 0.54
CA ASN A 186 -2.43 6.50 1.07
C ASN A 186 -2.33 5.70 2.37
N ALA A 187 -2.12 6.37 3.51
CA ALA A 187 -2.64 5.79 4.74
C ALA A 187 -4.14 5.51 4.61
N ALA A 188 -4.82 6.23 3.71
CA ALA A 188 -6.22 6.04 3.36
C ALA A 188 -6.47 4.79 2.51
N SER A 189 -5.58 4.36 1.62
CA SER A 189 -5.81 3.18 0.78
C SER A 189 -5.96 1.89 1.59
N PHE A 190 -5.36 1.83 2.77
CA PHE A 190 -5.54 0.70 3.68
C PHE A 190 -6.92 0.70 4.37
N LEU A 191 -7.55 1.85 4.48
CA LEU A 191 -8.87 2.03 5.06
C LEU A 191 -9.96 2.08 3.99
N THR A 192 -9.62 2.53 2.80
CA THR A 192 -10.51 2.66 1.63
C THR A 192 -10.20 1.59 0.59
N SER A 193 -10.25 0.31 0.96
CA SER A 193 -10.28 -0.72 -0.06
C SER A 193 -11.59 -0.61 -0.83
N PHE A 194 -11.49 -0.22 -2.07
CA PHE A 194 -12.56 -0.23 -3.05
C PHE A 194 -12.99 -1.64 -3.38
#